data_5355dea95f207925b99737eb6458cade
#
_entry.id   5355dea95f207925b99737eb6458cade
#
_cell.length_a   1.000
_cell.length_b   1.000
_cell.length_c   1.000
_cell.angle_alpha   90.00
_cell.angle_beta   90.00
_cell.angle_gamma   90.00
#
_symmetry.space_group_name_H-M   'P 1'
#
loop_
_entity.id
_entity.type
_entity.pdbx_description
1 polymer ?
#
loop_
_entity_poly.entity_id
_entity_poly.type
_entity_poly.pdbx_seq_one_letter_code
_entity_poly.pdbx_strand_id
1 'polypeptide(L)'
;MKMIVRRTALAVCTFVLALILSTAASAACTGFDDLPETADCYESVMYLAEHEITQGTGKGCFSPDAPVTVRQWAMMLCRAYDVKVEGSSWSDLSQSAVEQSYRKGWLNETALSAPNIQLCRGALLKSAFAAAKIPVYDSVLYAGGVSLPDYENCIRIGKELQLCGEANTANEIVTRRDAAMLLHAILTRAFTVEAPPAPVALVNAAGVNINDYLLALRQVPEPMLAAFNAAGWTYRIDFDYISELSKQLNMSCIGATSYSQKTIYLSEASATLHESGHFLDWMLGFPAEHEQLYLAEAQNSGLRDYAKTNAREYFADCFDYCIIHGNDSKMMEILRKNAPQTCTYFEELKKDNWSR
;
A
#
# COMPACT_ATOMS: atom_id res chain seq x y z
N MET A 1 66.42 -11.92 18.90
CA MET A 1 66.51 -10.87 17.88
C MET A 1 65.35 -9.93 18.07
N LYS A 2 65.56 -8.73 18.63
CA LYS A 2 64.57 -7.78 19.05
C LYS A 2 64.16 -6.94 17.84
N MET A 3 62.84 -6.92 17.50
CA MET A 3 62.31 -6.01 16.51
C MET A 3 61.71 -4.78 17.22
N ILE A 4 62.25 -3.63 16.85
CA ILE A 4 61.92 -2.31 17.34
C ILE A 4 60.70 -1.81 16.53
N VAL A 5 59.60 -1.54 17.21
CA VAL A 5 58.42 -0.88 16.61
C VAL A 5 58.62 0.63 16.69
N ARG A 6 58.81 1.28 15.55
CA ARG A 6 58.81 2.76 15.43
C ARG A 6 57.37 3.26 15.40
N ARG A 7 57.02 4.06 16.40
CA ARG A 7 55.82 4.91 16.40
C ARG A 7 56.08 6.14 15.52
N THR A 8 55.38 6.28 14.43
CA THR A 8 55.26 7.53 13.67
C THR A 8 54.11 8.35 14.24
N ALA A 9 54.45 9.50 14.80
CA ALA A 9 53.49 10.51 15.24
C ALA A 9 52.91 11.20 13.99
N LEU A 10 51.59 11.09 13.79
CA LEU A 10 50.89 11.83 12.77
C LEU A 10 50.48 13.19 13.38
N ALA A 11 51.06 14.25 12.89
CA ALA A 11 50.68 15.62 13.26
C ALA A 11 49.28 15.92 12.72
N VAL A 12 48.33 16.12 13.62
CA VAL A 12 46.99 16.61 13.29
C VAL A 12 47.10 18.12 13.09
N CYS A 13 47.10 18.58 11.83
CA CYS A 13 46.90 19.97 11.49
C CYS A 13 45.41 20.30 11.72
N THR A 14 45.13 20.98 12.82
CA THR A 14 43.82 21.60 13.10
C THR A 14 43.65 22.82 12.19
N PHE A 15 42.99 22.62 11.05
CA PHE A 15 42.40 23.70 10.28
C PHE A 15 41.12 24.14 11.00
N VAL A 16 41.20 25.23 11.76
CA VAL A 16 40.02 25.96 12.25
C VAL A 16 39.44 26.67 11.06
N LEU A 17 38.53 26.02 10.34
CA LEU A 17 37.65 26.65 9.39
C LEU A 17 36.53 27.34 10.21
N ALA A 18 36.67 28.62 10.40
CA ALA A 18 35.59 29.44 10.92
C ALA A 18 34.44 29.42 9.94
N LEU A 19 33.54 28.42 10.08
CA LEU A 19 32.22 28.44 9.45
C LEU A 19 31.47 29.58 10.11
N ILE A 20 31.39 30.71 9.40
CA ILE A 20 30.38 31.73 9.69
C ILE A 20 29.04 31.06 9.35
N LEU A 21 28.47 30.37 10.33
CA LEU A 21 27.07 30.04 10.35
C LEU A 21 26.36 31.37 10.45
N SER A 22 25.94 31.93 9.29
CA SER A 22 24.83 32.85 9.27
C SER A 22 23.61 32.05 9.77
N THR A 23 23.42 32.03 11.06
CA THR A 23 22.13 31.73 11.63
C THR A 23 21.25 32.89 11.14
N ALA A 24 20.56 32.68 10.01
CA ALA A 24 19.30 33.34 9.83
C ALA A 24 18.51 32.94 11.07
N ALA A 25 18.44 33.85 12.03
CA ALA A 25 17.54 33.69 13.13
C ALA A 25 16.16 33.56 12.49
N SER A 26 15.68 32.31 12.40
CA SER A 26 14.26 32.07 12.17
C SER A 26 13.57 32.86 13.26
N ALA A 27 12.90 33.97 12.89
CA ALA A 27 12.12 34.73 13.83
C ALA A 27 11.16 33.72 14.46
N ALA A 28 11.35 33.42 15.74
CA ALA A 28 10.47 32.54 16.48
C ALA A 28 9.05 33.01 16.18
N CYS A 29 8.19 32.12 15.68
CA CYS A 29 6.81 32.49 15.38
C CYS A 29 6.18 32.99 16.68
N THR A 30 5.90 34.29 16.77
CA THR A 30 5.39 34.92 17.98
C THR A 30 3.90 34.62 18.20
N GLY A 31 3.31 33.73 17.36
CA GLY A 31 1.91 33.35 17.38
C GLY A 31 1.16 33.90 16.17
N PHE A 32 -0.11 33.57 16.12
CA PHE A 32 -1.05 34.07 15.12
C PHE A 32 -2.10 34.94 15.81
N ASP A 33 -2.43 36.10 15.21
CA ASP A 33 -3.33 37.09 15.81
C ASP A 33 -4.76 36.54 16.03
N ASP A 34 -5.16 35.54 15.22
CA ASP A 34 -6.48 34.89 15.26
C ASP A 34 -6.48 33.58 16.02
N LEU A 35 -5.41 33.26 16.77
CA LEU A 35 -5.26 31.99 17.48
C LEU A 35 -4.93 32.25 18.96
N PRO A 36 -5.94 32.40 19.85
CA PRO A 36 -5.70 32.59 21.27
C PRO A 36 -5.10 31.30 21.90
N GLU A 37 -4.29 31.47 22.93
CA GLU A 37 -3.67 30.36 23.68
C GLU A 37 -4.69 29.37 24.27
N THR A 38 -5.94 29.79 24.44
CA THR A 38 -7.05 28.98 24.94
C THR A 38 -7.72 28.15 23.85
N ALA A 39 -7.34 28.32 22.58
CA ALA A 39 -7.89 27.51 21.49
C ALA A 39 -7.43 26.05 21.60
N ASP A 40 -8.33 25.11 21.38
CA ASP A 40 -8.07 23.65 21.42
C ASP A 40 -6.97 23.20 20.46
N CYS A 41 -6.77 23.92 19.37
CA CYS A 41 -5.73 23.64 18.37
C CYS A 41 -4.43 24.45 18.58
N TYR A 42 -4.34 25.28 19.63
CA TYR A 42 -3.20 26.20 19.82
C TYR A 42 -1.85 25.46 19.82
N GLU A 43 -1.70 24.46 20.68
CA GLU A 43 -0.46 23.68 20.77
C GLU A 43 -0.11 23.00 19.42
N SER A 44 -1.11 22.47 18.74
CA SER A 44 -0.91 21.80 17.45
C SER A 44 -0.44 22.79 16.38
N VAL A 45 -1.06 23.96 16.31
CA VAL A 45 -0.68 24.99 15.32
C VAL A 45 0.70 25.54 15.61
N MET A 46 1.01 25.83 16.87
CA MET A 46 2.31 26.38 17.29
C MET A 46 3.43 25.35 17.02
N TYR A 47 3.20 24.06 17.33
CA TYR A 47 4.14 22.99 16.96
C TYR A 47 4.43 22.98 15.45
N LEU A 48 3.40 23.05 14.60
CA LEU A 48 3.58 23.05 13.14
C LEU A 48 4.28 24.34 12.66
N ALA A 49 4.08 25.47 13.32
CA ALA A 49 4.74 26.72 12.99
C ALA A 49 6.23 26.71 13.38
N GLU A 50 6.55 26.22 14.58
CA GLU A 50 7.93 26.08 15.07
C GLU A 50 8.76 25.11 14.20
N HIS A 51 8.11 24.10 13.62
CA HIS A 51 8.75 23.14 12.69
C HIS A 51 8.63 23.59 11.22
N GLU A 52 8.27 24.84 10.95
CA GLU A 52 8.14 25.42 9.59
C GLU A 52 7.15 24.69 8.67
N ILE A 53 6.26 23.83 9.22
CA ILE A 53 5.26 23.09 8.48
C ILE A 53 4.13 24.01 8.03
N THR A 54 3.74 24.99 8.85
CA THR A 54 2.78 26.02 8.48
C THR A 54 3.35 27.43 8.68
N GLN A 55 2.93 28.35 7.81
CA GLN A 55 3.24 29.77 7.91
C GLN A 55 1.94 30.61 8.01
N GLY A 56 0.82 29.96 8.30
CA GLY A 56 -0.50 30.59 8.31
C GLY A 56 -1.05 30.85 6.91
N THR A 57 -1.98 31.81 6.85
CA THR A 57 -2.64 32.27 5.63
C THR A 57 -2.18 33.65 5.18
N GLY A 58 -1.22 34.23 5.89
CA GLY A 58 -0.71 35.60 5.71
C GLY A 58 -1.27 36.57 6.71
N LYS A 59 -0.66 37.77 6.76
CA LYS A 59 -1.06 38.87 7.69
C LYS A 59 -1.11 38.49 9.18
N GLY A 60 -0.25 37.54 9.59
CA GLY A 60 -0.25 37.09 10.99
C GLY A 60 -1.39 36.13 11.38
N CYS A 61 -2.17 35.63 10.44
CA CYS A 61 -3.32 34.75 10.72
C CYS A 61 -3.04 33.29 10.37
N PHE A 62 -3.62 32.38 11.15
CA PHE A 62 -3.68 30.94 10.86
C PHE A 62 -4.98 30.55 10.15
N SER A 63 -6.08 31.22 10.47
CA SER A 63 -7.45 30.99 10.00
C SER A 63 -7.95 29.57 10.38
N PRO A 64 -8.03 29.23 11.69
CA PRO A 64 -8.33 27.87 12.16
C PRO A 64 -9.65 27.31 11.64
N ASP A 65 -10.69 28.12 11.53
CA ASP A 65 -12.03 27.71 11.15
C ASP A 65 -12.27 27.74 9.63
N ALA A 66 -11.29 28.20 8.83
CA ALA A 66 -11.39 28.17 7.39
C ALA A 66 -11.25 26.74 6.88
N PRO A 67 -12.03 26.32 5.86
CA PRO A 67 -11.83 25.03 5.21
C PRO A 67 -10.40 24.89 4.66
N VAL A 68 -9.81 23.71 4.80
CA VAL A 68 -8.50 23.41 4.20
C VAL A 68 -8.66 22.93 2.76
N THR A 69 -7.84 23.45 1.85
CA THR A 69 -7.83 22.98 0.46
C THR A 69 -6.76 21.93 0.22
N VAL A 70 -6.93 21.14 -0.87
CA VAL A 70 -5.96 20.11 -1.28
C VAL A 70 -4.53 20.66 -1.36
N ARG A 71 -4.33 21.84 -1.99
CA ARG A 71 -2.98 22.43 -2.12
C ARG A 71 -2.38 22.89 -0.80
N GLN A 72 -3.21 23.39 0.12
CA GLN A 72 -2.74 23.79 1.46
C GLN A 72 -2.30 22.55 2.25
N TRP A 73 -3.09 21.50 2.20
CA TRP A 73 -2.77 20.24 2.85
C TRP A 73 -1.54 19.56 2.26
N ALA A 74 -1.44 19.49 0.92
CA ALA A 74 -0.26 18.96 0.24
C ALA A 74 1.03 19.69 0.66
N MET A 75 0.97 21.01 0.78
CA MET A 75 2.11 21.81 1.26
C MET A 75 2.49 21.44 2.70
N MET A 76 1.51 21.29 3.59
CA MET A 76 1.77 20.87 4.98
C MET A 76 2.38 19.47 5.03
N LEU A 77 1.87 18.50 4.24
CA LEU A 77 2.45 17.17 4.14
C LEU A 77 3.89 17.21 3.61
N CYS A 78 4.15 17.90 2.51
CA CYS A 78 5.49 18.00 1.93
C CYS A 78 6.50 18.55 2.94
N ARG A 79 6.14 19.59 3.69
CA ARG A 79 7.00 20.17 4.73
C ARG A 79 7.19 19.23 5.91
N ALA A 80 6.12 18.57 6.37
CA ALA A 80 6.16 17.64 7.49
C ALA A 80 7.05 16.40 7.24
N TYR A 81 7.21 16.01 5.97
CA TYR A 81 8.00 14.84 5.56
C TYR A 81 9.22 15.20 4.68
N ASP A 82 9.71 16.43 4.77
CA ASP A 82 10.91 16.94 4.09
C ASP A 82 10.92 16.67 2.57
N VAL A 83 9.74 16.77 1.94
CA VAL A 83 9.61 16.61 0.50
C VAL A 83 9.87 17.94 -0.19
N LYS A 84 10.92 17.98 -1.01
CA LYS A 84 11.28 19.17 -1.76
C LYS A 84 10.17 19.59 -2.73
N VAL A 85 9.76 20.84 -2.66
CA VAL A 85 8.84 21.50 -3.60
C VAL A 85 9.57 22.59 -4.36
N GLU A 86 9.17 22.84 -5.62
CA GLU A 86 9.84 23.77 -6.52
C GLU A 86 8.87 24.86 -6.97
N GLY A 87 9.38 26.10 -7.06
CA GLY A 87 8.60 27.23 -7.51
C GLY A 87 9.08 28.55 -6.95
N SER A 88 8.67 29.67 -7.55
CA SER A 88 9.01 31.04 -7.16
C SER A 88 7.85 31.78 -6.51
N SER A 89 6.63 31.27 -6.66
CA SER A 89 5.41 31.83 -6.09
C SER A 89 4.68 30.79 -5.23
N TRP A 90 3.74 31.24 -4.39
CA TRP A 90 2.85 30.33 -3.66
C TRP A 90 2.10 29.38 -4.62
N SER A 91 1.66 29.89 -5.77
CA SER A 91 0.96 29.09 -6.77
C SER A 91 1.83 27.93 -7.26
N ASP A 92 3.09 28.22 -7.62
CA ASP A 92 4.02 27.23 -8.15
C ASP A 92 4.40 26.21 -7.07
N LEU A 93 4.78 26.69 -5.88
CA LEU A 93 5.15 25.84 -4.74
C LEU A 93 4.01 24.90 -4.34
N SER A 94 2.79 25.43 -4.27
CA SER A 94 1.63 24.62 -3.87
C SER A 94 1.19 23.64 -4.95
N GLN A 95 1.37 23.97 -6.23
CA GLN A 95 1.15 23.05 -7.33
C GLN A 95 2.21 21.92 -7.30
N SER A 96 3.47 22.26 -7.13
CA SER A 96 4.56 21.29 -6.94
C SER A 96 4.29 20.36 -5.76
N ALA A 97 3.78 20.88 -4.64
CA ALA A 97 3.43 20.07 -3.47
C ALA A 97 2.33 19.04 -3.78
N VAL A 98 1.30 19.41 -4.56
CA VAL A 98 0.24 18.49 -5.00
C VAL A 98 0.83 17.38 -5.88
N GLU A 99 1.69 17.73 -6.85
CA GLU A 99 2.34 16.78 -7.74
C GLU A 99 3.25 15.80 -6.98
N GLN A 100 4.05 16.32 -6.04
CA GLN A 100 4.90 15.47 -5.19
C GLN A 100 4.07 14.54 -4.31
N SER A 101 2.99 15.03 -3.70
CA SER A 101 2.08 14.22 -2.89
C SER A 101 1.40 13.14 -3.72
N TYR A 102 1.04 13.44 -4.97
CA TYR A 102 0.51 12.43 -5.91
C TYR A 102 1.57 11.38 -6.25
N ARG A 103 2.79 11.77 -6.64
CA ARG A 103 3.89 10.84 -6.95
C ARG A 103 4.24 9.91 -5.80
N LYS A 104 4.05 10.37 -4.55
CA LYS A 104 4.24 9.57 -3.34
C LYS A 104 3.04 8.69 -2.97
N GLY A 105 1.96 8.76 -3.73
CA GLY A 105 0.72 8.03 -3.45
C GLY A 105 -0.06 8.56 -2.23
N TRP A 106 0.22 9.78 -1.77
CA TRP A 106 -0.51 10.40 -0.66
C TRP A 106 -1.85 11.00 -1.12
N LEU A 107 -1.89 11.51 -2.35
CA LEU A 107 -3.07 12.08 -2.98
C LEU A 107 -3.40 11.34 -4.27
N ASN A 108 -4.66 11.36 -4.68
CA ASN A 108 -5.13 10.75 -5.92
C ASN A 108 -5.06 11.73 -7.11
N GLU A 109 -5.37 11.23 -8.32
CA GLU A 109 -5.36 12.01 -9.56
C GLU A 109 -6.34 13.21 -9.54
N THR A 110 -7.48 13.08 -8.84
CA THR A 110 -8.43 14.18 -8.69
C THR A 110 -7.79 15.40 -8.03
N ALA A 111 -6.82 15.20 -7.14
CA ALA A 111 -6.10 16.28 -6.49
C ALA A 111 -5.28 17.12 -7.48
N LEU A 112 -4.73 16.49 -8.54
CA LEU A 112 -3.98 17.21 -9.58
C LEU A 112 -4.88 18.13 -10.39
N SER A 113 -6.08 17.67 -10.74
CA SER A 113 -7.03 18.43 -11.58
C SER A 113 -7.79 19.51 -10.80
N ALA A 114 -7.96 19.33 -9.48
CA ALA A 114 -8.76 20.22 -8.65
C ALA A 114 -8.07 20.61 -7.33
N PRO A 115 -6.87 21.26 -7.37
CA PRO A 115 -6.06 21.54 -6.18
C PRO A 115 -6.68 22.55 -5.21
N ASN A 116 -7.71 23.27 -5.62
CA ASN A 116 -8.41 24.26 -4.81
C ASN A 116 -9.68 23.74 -4.10
N ILE A 117 -10.07 22.47 -4.35
CA ILE A 117 -11.22 21.91 -3.65
C ILE A 117 -10.94 21.79 -2.15
N GLN A 118 -11.99 21.92 -1.36
CA GLN A 118 -11.95 21.68 0.08
C GLN A 118 -11.84 20.19 0.34
N LEU A 119 -11.03 19.81 1.32
CA LEU A 119 -10.90 18.42 1.72
C LEU A 119 -12.07 17.96 2.59
N CYS A 120 -12.51 16.73 2.36
CA CYS A 120 -13.34 16.03 3.33
C CYS A 120 -12.46 15.22 4.31
N ARG A 121 -13.03 14.85 5.46
CA ARG A 121 -12.31 14.16 6.54
C ARG A 121 -11.74 12.80 6.09
N GLY A 122 -12.47 12.06 5.29
CA GLY A 122 -11.98 10.79 4.74
C GLY A 122 -10.73 10.96 3.87
N ALA A 123 -10.70 11.99 3.01
CA ALA A 123 -9.55 12.28 2.16
C ALA A 123 -8.35 12.79 2.98
N LEU A 124 -8.61 13.60 4.01
CA LEU A 124 -7.58 14.09 4.95
C LEU A 124 -6.91 12.90 5.66
N LEU A 125 -7.70 12.00 6.28
CA LEU A 125 -7.18 10.82 6.97
C LEU A 125 -6.45 9.88 6.02
N LYS A 126 -7.02 9.56 4.84
CA LYS A 126 -6.39 8.67 3.86
C LYS A 126 -5.01 9.15 3.47
N SER A 127 -4.87 10.43 3.16
CA SER A 127 -3.59 11.02 2.77
C SER A 127 -2.59 11.11 3.94
N ALA A 128 -3.07 11.41 5.14
CA ALA A 128 -2.25 11.41 6.34
C ALA A 128 -1.72 10.03 6.69
N PHE A 129 -2.56 8.99 6.61
CA PHE A 129 -2.16 7.60 6.85
C PHE A 129 -1.13 7.13 5.80
N ALA A 130 -1.34 7.46 4.52
CA ALA A 130 -0.40 7.14 3.47
C ALA A 130 0.98 7.81 3.71
N ALA A 131 1.00 9.08 4.10
CA ALA A 131 2.24 9.81 4.38
C ALA A 131 2.97 9.25 5.62
N ALA A 132 2.23 8.92 6.67
CA ALA A 132 2.75 8.35 7.92
C ALA A 132 3.03 6.84 7.84
N LYS A 133 2.71 6.19 6.72
CA LYS A 133 2.79 4.72 6.54
C LYS A 133 1.95 3.95 7.57
N ILE A 134 0.85 4.52 8.02
CA ILE A 134 -0.13 3.83 8.87
C ILE A 134 -0.93 2.90 7.94
N PRO A 135 -0.92 1.57 8.18
CA PRO A 135 -1.61 0.64 7.30
C PRO A 135 -3.13 0.80 7.40
N VAL A 136 -3.79 0.81 6.23
CA VAL A 136 -5.25 0.83 6.13
C VAL A 136 -5.69 -0.52 5.59
N TYR A 137 -6.09 -1.42 6.49
CA TYR A 137 -6.65 -2.72 6.10
C TYR A 137 -8.14 -2.59 5.82
N ASP A 138 -8.62 -3.30 4.80
CA ASP A 138 -10.04 -3.36 4.49
C ASP A 138 -10.81 -3.99 5.67
N SER A 139 -11.92 -3.36 6.03
CA SER A 139 -12.77 -3.80 7.13
C SER A 139 -13.32 -5.22 6.93
N VAL A 140 -13.49 -5.66 5.69
CA VAL A 140 -13.94 -7.02 5.35
C VAL A 140 -12.97 -8.10 5.80
N LEU A 141 -11.70 -7.76 6.01
CA LEU A 141 -10.66 -8.72 6.44
C LEU A 141 -10.77 -9.13 7.92
N TYR A 142 -11.49 -8.36 8.73
CA TYR A 142 -11.71 -8.68 10.14
C TYR A 142 -12.93 -9.59 10.33
N ALA A 143 -12.96 -10.35 11.41
CA ALA A 143 -14.07 -11.25 11.71
C ALA A 143 -15.40 -10.48 11.83
N GLY A 144 -16.40 -10.89 11.03
CA GLY A 144 -17.69 -10.22 10.96
C GLY A 144 -17.67 -8.84 10.27
N GLY A 145 -16.54 -8.44 9.68
CA GLY A 145 -16.40 -7.17 8.98
C GLY A 145 -17.19 -7.15 7.67
N VAL A 146 -17.65 -5.97 7.31
CA VAL A 146 -18.30 -5.69 6.03
C VAL A 146 -17.41 -4.74 5.24
N SER A 147 -17.45 -4.83 3.91
CA SER A 147 -16.69 -3.91 3.06
C SER A 147 -17.22 -2.50 3.23
N LEU A 148 -16.32 -1.58 3.55
CA LEU A 148 -16.61 -0.15 3.65
C LEU A 148 -15.94 0.58 2.47
N PRO A 149 -16.54 1.68 1.97
CA PRO A 149 -15.85 2.58 1.06
C PRO A 149 -14.54 3.09 1.70
N ASP A 150 -13.53 3.37 0.89
CA ASP A 150 -12.19 3.77 1.34
C ASP A 150 -12.19 4.84 2.44
N TYR A 151 -12.97 5.91 2.26
CA TYR A 151 -13.01 7.01 3.21
C TYR A 151 -13.69 6.63 4.52
N GLU A 152 -14.74 5.83 4.46
CA GLU A 152 -15.41 5.29 5.65
C GLU A 152 -14.49 4.34 6.43
N ASN A 153 -13.70 3.55 5.72
CA ASN A 153 -12.69 2.68 6.34
C ASN A 153 -11.58 3.51 7.02
N CYS A 154 -11.15 4.62 6.43
CA CYS A 154 -10.22 5.56 7.06
C CYS A 154 -10.82 6.20 8.31
N ILE A 155 -12.11 6.53 8.33
CA ILE A 155 -12.82 7.02 9.52
C ILE A 155 -12.83 5.96 10.64
N ARG A 156 -13.13 4.71 10.31
CA ARG A 156 -13.07 3.59 11.27
C ARG A 156 -11.70 3.52 11.96
N ILE A 157 -10.63 3.49 11.17
CA ILE A 157 -9.25 3.47 11.70
C ILE A 157 -8.93 4.76 12.47
N GLY A 158 -9.36 5.91 11.98
CA GLY A 158 -9.19 7.19 12.66
C GLY A 158 -9.81 7.23 14.05
N LYS A 159 -10.99 6.62 14.22
CA LYS A 159 -11.65 6.46 15.54
C LYS A 159 -10.88 5.50 16.43
N GLU A 160 -10.47 4.35 15.94
CA GLU A 160 -9.64 3.38 16.67
C GLU A 160 -8.35 4.01 17.20
N LEU A 161 -7.71 4.86 16.39
CA LEU A 161 -6.47 5.56 16.71
C LEU A 161 -6.69 6.88 17.50
N GLN A 162 -7.94 7.24 17.79
CA GLN A 162 -8.31 8.49 18.44
C GLN A 162 -7.80 9.74 17.68
N LEU A 163 -7.86 9.69 16.36
CA LEU A 163 -7.52 10.79 15.43
C LEU A 163 -8.76 11.53 14.92
N CYS A 164 -9.94 11.01 15.19
CA CYS A 164 -11.23 11.71 14.98
C CYS A 164 -12.25 11.22 16.01
N GLY A 165 -13.29 12.02 16.23
CA GLY A 165 -14.36 11.72 17.19
C GLY A 165 -15.41 10.77 16.60
N GLU A 166 -16.21 10.16 17.48
CA GLU A 166 -17.29 9.21 17.09
C GLU A 166 -18.34 9.83 16.15
N ALA A 167 -18.62 11.11 16.28
CA ALA A 167 -19.59 11.82 15.45
C ALA A 167 -19.07 12.18 14.06
N ASN A 168 -17.74 12.09 13.81
CA ASN A 168 -17.18 12.49 12.53
C ASN A 168 -17.55 11.53 11.40
N THR A 169 -17.77 12.11 10.21
CA THR A 169 -18.13 11.37 8.98
C THR A 169 -17.11 11.60 7.87
N ALA A 170 -17.07 10.69 6.90
CA ALA A 170 -16.09 10.73 5.81
C ALA A 170 -16.24 11.96 4.90
N ASN A 171 -17.47 12.42 4.68
CA ASN A 171 -17.76 13.51 3.75
C ASN A 171 -17.80 14.90 4.40
N GLU A 172 -17.55 14.99 5.71
CA GLU A 172 -17.49 16.25 6.45
C GLU A 172 -16.31 17.09 5.94
N ILE A 173 -16.56 18.35 5.57
CA ILE A 173 -15.52 19.28 5.17
C ILE A 173 -14.69 19.65 6.40
N VAL A 174 -13.38 19.51 6.29
CA VAL A 174 -12.45 19.75 7.39
C VAL A 174 -11.86 21.15 7.34
N THR A 175 -11.60 21.68 8.53
CA THR A 175 -10.98 22.98 8.72
C THR A 175 -9.46 22.88 8.81
N ARG A 176 -8.78 24.02 8.79
CA ARG A 176 -7.35 24.11 9.02
C ARG A 176 -6.98 23.71 10.45
N ARG A 177 -7.89 23.92 11.42
CA ARG A 177 -7.80 23.40 12.79
C ARG A 177 -7.71 21.86 12.78
N ASP A 178 -8.66 21.19 12.12
CA ASP A 178 -8.67 19.73 12.01
C ASP A 178 -7.38 19.18 11.39
N ALA A 179 -6.93 19.82 10.32
CA ALA A 179 -5.69 19.43 9.64
C ALA A 179 -4.46 19.58 10.51
N ALA A 180 -4.37 20.68 11.29
CA ALA A 180 -3.25 20.92 12.20
C ALA A 180 -3.25 19.91 13.35
N MET A 181 -4.39 19.68 13.99
CA MET A 181 -4.50 18.72 15.08
C MET A 181 -4.17 17.30 14.65
N LEU A 182 -4.67 16.87 13.48
CA LEU A 182 -4.35 15.56 12.92
C LEU A 182 -2.85 15.42 12.63
N LEU A 183 -2.27 16.38 11.93
CA LEU A 183 -0.86 16.31 11.54
C LEU A 183 0.06 16.36 12.75
N HIS A 184 -0.20 17.19 13.72
CA HIS A 184 0.54 17.23 15.00
C HIS A 184 0.47 15.88 15.71
N ALA A 185 -0.73 15.30 15.84
CA ALA A 185 -0.90 14.00 16.47
C ALA A 185 -0.10 12.90 15.74
N ILE A 186 -0.13 12.90 14.41
CA ILE A 186 0.60 11.91 13.59
C ILE A 186 2.13 12.08 13.71
N LEU A 187 2.62 13.30 13.82
CA LEU A 187 4.06 13.57 13.94
C LEU A 187 4.61 13.29 15.34
N THR A 188 3.78 13.36 16.38
CA THR A 188 4.23 13.28 17.79
C THR A 188 3.84 11.99 18.49
N ARG A 189 2.94 11.18 17.92
CA ARG A 189 2.46 9.93 18.51
C ARG A 189 2.86 8.74 17.67
N ALA A 190 3.08 7.59 18.32
CA ALA A 190 3.23 6.29 17.65
C ALA A 190 1.85 5.62 17.53
N PHE A 191 1.59 5.02 16.38
CA PHE A 191 0.34 4.30 16.09
C PHE A 191 0.63 2.87 15.70
N THR A 192 -0.22 1.97 16.16
CA THR A 192 -0.21 0.57 15.75
C THR A 192 -1.62 0.19 15.32
N VAL A 193 -1.74 -0.28 14.09
CA VAL A 193 -2.97 -0.88 13.58
C VAL A 193 -2.78 -2.39 13.60
N GLU A 194 -3.68 -3.10 14.26
CA GLU A 194 -3.64 -4.56 14.29
C GLU A 194 -3.93 -5.11 12.89
N ALA A 195 -3.02 -5.94 12.39
CA ALA A 195 -3.23 -6.60 11.11
C ALA A 195 -4.32 -7.66 11.23
N PRO A 196 -5.25 -7.77 10.27
CA PRO A 196 -6.22 -8.85 10.26
C PRO A 196 -5.52 -10.20 10.13
N PRO A 197 -6.10 -11.29 10.67
CA PRO A 197 -5.49 -12.61 10.62
C PRO A 197 -5.38 -13.09 9.17
N ALA A 198 -4.19 -13.56 8.79
CA ALA A 198 -4.00 -14.22 7.51
C ALA A 198 -4.62 -15.64 7.54
N PRO A 199 -5.32 -16.08 6.45
CA PRO A 199 -5.93 -17.40 6.41
C PRO A 199 -4.90 -18.53 6.25
N VAL A 200 -3.65 -18.20 5.96
CA VAL A 200 -2.53 -19.12 5.74
C VAL A 200 -1.27 -18.64 6.49
N ALA A 201 -0.27 -19.53 6.60
CA ALA A 201 1.05 -19.14 7.08
C ALA A 201 1.65 -18.08 6.14
N LEU A 202 1.68 -16.82 6.57
CA LEU A 202 2.11 -15.66 5.79
C LEU A 202 3.41 -15.08 6.34
N VAL A 203 4.38 -14.85 5.45
CA VAL A 203 5.64 -14.16 5.75
C VAL A 203 5.73 -12.90 4.90
N ASN A 204 5.79 -11.75 5.53
CA ASN A 204 5.99 -10.46 4.87
C ASN A 204 7.46 -10.04 4.96
N ALA A 205 8.31 -10.61 4.12
CA ALA A 205 9.74 -10.29 4.08
C ALA A 205 10.00 -8.89 3.48
N ALA A 206 9.13 -8.41 2.61
CA ALA A 206 9.23 -7.09 1.99
C ALA A 206 8.82 -5.94 2.94
N GLY A 207 8.16 -6.23 4.08
CA GLY A 207 7.74 -5.22 5.05
C GLY A 207 6.69 -4.24 4.51
N VAL A 208 5.91 -4.65 3.49
CA VAL A 208 4.89 -3.81 2.85
C VAL A 208 3.53 -3.95 3.50
N ASN A 209 2.59 -3.06 3.14
CA ASN A 209 1.19 -3.24 3.50
C ASN A 209 0.64 -4.51 2.81
N ILE A 210 0.06 -5.41 3.59
CA ILE A 210 -0.42 -6.72 3.12
C ILE A 210 -1.92 -6.73 2.77
N ASN A 211 -2.59 -5.58 2.79
CA ASN A 211 -4.04 -5.49 2.55
C ASN A 211 -4.47 -6.21 1.26
N ASP A 212 -3.85 -5.87 0.13
CA ASP A 212 -4.22 -6.41 -1.18
C ASP A 212 -3.94 -7.91 -1.29
N TYR A 213 -2.86 -8.39 -0.65
CA TYR A 213 -2.53 -9.81 -0.57
C TYR A 213 -3.57 -10.60 0.25
N LEU A 214 -4.04 -10.04 1.36
CA LEU A 214 -5.10 -10.65 2.16
C LEU A 214 -6.44 -10.65 1.43
N LEU A 215 -6.77 -9.58 0.70
CA LEU A 215 -7.96 -9.52 -0.15
C LEU A 215 -7.91 -10.55 -1.28
N ALA A 216 -6.75 -10.75 -1.91
CA ALA A 216 -6.55 -11.76 -2.94
C ALA A 216 -6.67 -13.19 -2.35
N LEU A 217 -6.06 -13.45 -1.18
CA LEU A 217 -6.18 -14.74 -0.49
C LEU A 217 -7.63 -15.09 -0.12
N ARG A 218 -8.49 -14.11 0.17
CA ARG A 218 -9.92 -14.35 0.43
C ARG A 218 -10.69 -14.87 -0.78
N GLN A 219 -10.17 -14.70 -1.98
CA GLN A 219 -10.79 -15.24 -3.18
C GLN A 219 -10.43 -16.71 -3.41
N VAL A 220 -9.33 -17.20 -2.79
CA VAL A 220 -8.95 -18.61 -2.86
C VAL A 220 -9.97 -19.44 -2.07
N PRO A 221 -10.49 -20.55 -2.64
CA PRO A 221 -11.45 -21.39 -1.95
C PRO A 221 -10.96 -21.90 -0.60
N GLU A 222 -11.82 -21.84 0.42
CA GLU A 222 -11.48 -22.24 1.79
C GLU A 222 -10.90 -23.67 1.90
N PRO A 223 -11.43 -24.69 1.19
CA PRO A 223 -10.84 -26.03 1.21
C PRO A 223 -9.37 -26.05 0.74
N MET A 224 -9.03 -25.22 -0.24
CA MET A 224 -7.64 -25.09 -0.72
C MET A 224 -6.75 -24.43 0.33
N LEU A 225 -7.23 -23.36 1.00
CA LEU A 225 -6.49 -22.72 2.08
C LEU A 225 -6.25 -23.68 3.26
N ALA A 226 -7.25 -24.49 3.59
CA ALA A 226 -7.13 -25.53 4.61
C ALA A 226 -6.09 -26.59 4.21
N ALA A 227 -6.11 -27.06 2.95
CA ALA A 227 -5.12 -28.00 2.43
C ALA A 227 -3.72 -27.39 2.37
N PHE A 228 -3.60 -26.11 2.03
CA PHE A 228 -2.34 -25.36 2.01
C PHE A 228 -1.68 -25.37 3.40
N ASN A 229 -2.45 -25.04 4.42
CA ASN A 229 -1.99 -25.06 5.81
C ASN A 229 -1.64 -26.50 6.28
N ALA A 230 -2.49 -27.47 5.99
CA ALA A 230 -2.28 -28.87 6.39
C ALA A 230 -1.03 -29.47 5.72
N ALA A 231 -0.72 -29.07 4.49
CA ALA A 231 0.47 -29.49 3.77
C ALA A 231 1.75 -28.74 4.18
N GLY A 232 1.65 -27.75 5.06
CA GLY A 232 2.79 -26.94 5.56
C GLY A 232 3.38 -25.99 4.52
N TRP A 233 2.54 -25.46 3.64
CA TRP A 233 2.95 -24.43 2.68
C TRP A 233 3.01 -23.05 3.33
N THR A 234 3.81 -22.16 2.73
CA THR A 234 3.99 -20.76 3.15
C THR A 234 3.66 -19.81 2.00
N TYR A 235 2.91 -18.76 2.30
CA TYR A 235 2.66 -17.62 1.41
C TYR A 235 3.62 -16.50 1.79
N ARG A 236 4.53 -16.13 0.87
CA ARG A 236 5.65 -15.25 1.18
C ARG A 236 5.69 -14.04 0.24
N ILE A 237 5.59 -12.86 0.80
CA ILE A 237 5.78 -11.60 0.09
C ILE A 237 7.27 -11.26 0.18
N ASP A 238 7.98 -11.38 -0.96
CA ASP A 238 9.44 -11.26 -1.00
C ASP A 238 9.89 -10.67 -2.35
N PHE A 239 10.07 -9.36 -2.37
CA PHE A 239 10.43 -8.61 -3.57
C PHE A 239 11.85 -8.93 -4.05
N ASP A 240 12.77 -9.16 -3.12
CA ASP A 240 14.17 -9.46 -3.44
C ASP A 240 14.28 -10.83 -4.11
N TYR A 241 13.57 -11.84 -3.58
CA TYR A 241 13.53 -13.17 -4.19
C TYR A 241 12.96 -13.12 -5.61
N ILE A 242 11.83 -12.45 -5.82
CA ILE A 242 11.20 -12.35 -7.15
C ILE A 242 12.07 -11.53 -8.11
N SER A 243 12.71 -10.46 -7.64
CA SER A 243 13.65 -9.67 -8.46
C SER A 243 14.85 -10.50 -8.92
N GLU A 244 15.42 -11.29 -8.03
CA GLU A 244 16.55 -12.16 -8.36
C GLU A 244 16.15 -13.29 -9.32
N LEU A 245 15.00 -13.92 -9.08
CA LEU A 245 14.44 -14.92 -9.98
C LEU A 245 14.18 -14.36 -11.39
N SER A 246 13.63 -13.15 -11.48
CA SER A 246 13.40 -12.46 -12.75
C SER A 246 14.68 -12.26 -13.56
N LYS A 247 15.78 -11.91 -12.88
CA LYS A 247 17.11 -11.79 -13.51
C LYS A 247 17.63 -13.14 -13.99
N GLN A 248 17.52 -14.18 -13.16
CA GLN A 248 18.00 -15.54 -13.49
C GLN A 248 17.26 -16.12 -14.69
N LEU A 249 15.96 -15.90 -14.79
CA LEU A 249 15.12 -16.37 -15.89
C LEU A 249 15.12 -15.44 -17.10
N ASN A 250 15.70 -14.26 -16.99
CA ASN A 250 15.64 -13.18 -17.99
C ASN A 250 14.21 -12.88 -18.44
N MET A 251 13.28 -12.85 -17.49
CA MET A 251 11.85 -12.53 -17.69
C MET A 251 11.29 -11.80 -16.47
N SER A 252 10.25 -10.99 -16.67
CA SER A 252 9.56 -10.34 -15.55
C SER A 252 8.66 -11.34 -14.84
N CYS A 253 8.93 -11.61 -13.57
CA CYS A 253 8.10 -12.40 -12.68
C CYS A 253 7.47 -11.49 -11.62
N ILE A 254 6.22 -11.77 -11.25
CA ILE A 254 5.50 -11.11 -10.14
C ILE A 254 5.08 -12.11 -9.06
N GLY A 255 5.14 -13.40 -9.37
CA GLY A 255 4.93 -14.54 -8.49
C GLY A 255 5.78 -15.72 -8.91
N ALA A 256 5.93 -16.70 -8.02
CA ALA A 256 6.58 -17.96 -8.28
C ALA A 256 6.20 -19.01 -7.24
N THR A 257 5.88 -20.23 -7.68
CA THR A 257 5.60 -21.37 -6.82
C THR A 257 6.77 -22.33 -6.75
N SER A 258 7.34 -22.53 -5.56
CA SER A 258 8.40 -23.50 -5.29
C SER A 258 7.83 -24.74 -4.62
N TYR A 259 7.68 -25.82 -5.38
CA TYR A 259 7.14 -27.09 -4.87
C TYR A 259 8.08 -27.76 -3.86
N SER A 260 9.39 -27.65 -4.05
CA SER A 260 10.40 -28.22 -3.14
C SER A 260 10.46 -27.51 -1.79
N GLN A 261 10.22 -26.20 -1.80
CA GLN A 261 10.20 -25.36 -0.59
C GLN A 261 8.79 -25.24 -0.02
N LYS A 262 7.77 -25.73 -0.71
CA LYS A 262 6.36 -25.54 -0.37
C LYS A 262 6.05 -24.06 -0.09
N THR A 263 6.43 -23.18 -1.00
CA THR A 263 6.31 -21.74 -0.81
C THR A 263 5.82 -21.06 -2.09
N ILE A 264 4.80 -20.24 -1.96
CA ILE A 264 4.41 -19.26 -2.97
C ILE A 264 5.12 -17.95 -2.64
N TYR A 265 5.91 -17.44 -3.57
CA TYR A 265 6.61 -16.15 -3.50
C TYR A 265 5.90 -15.11 -4.34
N LEU A 266 5.77 -13.89 -3.85
CA LEU A 266 5.03 -12.83 -4.53
C LEU A 266 5.72 -11.47 -4.36
N SER A 267 5.74 -10.68 -5.43
CA SER A 267 5.98 -9.24 -5.40
C SER A 267 4.71 -8.43 -5.64
N GLU A 268 3.67 -9.03 -6.22
CA GLU A 268 2.38 -8.38 -6.45
C GLU A 268 1.23 -9.28 -6.01
N ALA A 269 0.22 -8.68 -5.38
CA ALA A 269 -0.97 -9.39 -4.92
C ALA A 269 -1.78 -10.01 -6.09
N SER A 270 -1.70 -9.41 -7.28
CA SER A 270 -2.37 -9.88 -8.50
C SER A 270 -1.97 -11.28 -8.93
N ALA A 271 -0.78 -11.76 -8.54
CA ALA A 271 -0.34 -13.12 -8.85
C ALA A 271 -0.91 -14.19 -7.90
N THR A 272 -1.59 -13.81 -6.81
CA THR A 272 -2.05 -14.75 -5.78
C THR A 272 -2.88 -15.89 -6.32
N LEU A 273 -3.87 -15.62 -7.16
CA LEU A 273 -4.75 -16.65 -7.70
C LEU A 273 -4.03 -17.56 -8.68
N HIS A 274 -3.20 -17.03 -9.56
CA HIS A 274 -2.38 -17.81 -10.46
C HIS A 274 -1.46 -18.77 -9.70
N GLU A 275 -0.73 -18.28 -8.71
CA GLU A 275 0.16 -19.13 -7.90
C GLU A 275 -0.62 -20.13 -7.05
N SER A 276 -1.84 -19.80 -6.62
CA SER A 276 -2.75 -20.75 -5.97
C SER A 276 -3.22 -21.85 -6.94
N GLY A 277 -3.30 -21.57 -8.24
CA GLY A 277 -3.55 -22.55 -9.28
C GLY A 277 -2.42 -23.59 -9.38
N HIS A 278 -1.17 -23.15 -9.28
CA HIS A 278 -0.02 -24.09 -9.20
C HIS A 278 -0.06 -24.93 -7.92
N PHE A 279 -0.50 -24.37 -6.79
CA PHE A 279 -0.72 -25.15 -5.57
C PHE A 279 -1.82 -26.20 -5.78
N LEU A 280 -2.92 -25.83 -6.43
CA LEU A 280 -4.01 -26.76 -6.75
C LEU A 280 -3.52 -27.92 -7.63
N ASP A 281 -2.75 -27.65 -8.69
CA ASP A 281 -2.15 -28.65 -9.56
C ASP A 281 -1.26 -29.64 -8.77
N TRP A 282 -0.44 -29.10 -7.86
CA TRP A 282 0.37 -29.90 -6.93
C TRP A 282 -0.50 -30.74 -5.99
N MET A 283 -1.54 -30.19 -5.42
CA MET A 283 -2.46 -30.86 -4.50
C MET A 283 -3.19 -32.03 -5.18
N LEU A 284 -3.51 -31.89 -6.46
CA LEU A 284 -4.11 -32.92 -7.29
C LEU A 284 -3.09 -33.96 -7.78
N GLY A 285 -1.79 -33.78 -7.52
CA GLY A 285 -0.74 -34.72 -7.90
C GLY A 285 -0.31 -34.61 -9.35
N PHE A 286 -0.48 -33.48 -10.02
CA PHE A 286 -0.13 -33.24 -11.42
C PHE A 286 -0.74 -34.29 -12.39
N PRO A 287 -2.07 -34.40 -12.47
CA PRO A 287 -2.71 -35.42 -13.30
C PRO A 287 -2.31 -35.28 -14.78
N ALA A 288 -2.12 -36.42 -15.48
CA ALA A 288 -1.84 -36.44 -16.93
C ALA A 288 -2.97 -35.78 -17.74
N GLU A 289 -4.16 -35.69 -17.20
CA GLU A 289 -5.31 -35.00 -17.77
C GLU A 289 -5.05 -33.50 -18.01
N HIS A 290 -4.27 -32.85 -17.14
CA HIS A 290 -3.91 -31.40 -17.31
C HIS A 290 -3.07 -31.18 -18.57
N GLU A 291 -2.15 -32.12 -18.89
CA GLU A 291 -1.40 -32.06 -20.14
C GLU A 291 -2.33 -32.30 -21.35
N GLN A 292 -3.30 -33.21 -21.25
CA GLN A 292 -4.25 -33.46 -22.33
C GLN A 292 -5.15 -32.24 -22.59
N LEU A 293 -5.65 -31.56 -21.54
CA LEU A 293 -6.43 -30.36 -21.69
C LEU A 293 -5.60 -29.24 -22.33
N TYR A 294 -4.36 -29.07 -21.90
CA TYR A 294 -3.43 -28.09 -22.48
C TYR A 294 -3.22 -28.32 -23.98
N LEU A 295 -2.86 -29.56 -24.37
CA LEU A 295 -2.61 -29.90 -25.77
C LEU A 295 -3.86 -29.72 -26.65
N ALA A 296 -5.04 -29.98 -26.10
CA ALA A 296 -6.29 -29.89 -26.84
C ALA A 296 -6.79 -28.48 -27.02
N GLU A 297 -6.67 -27.61 -25.98
CA GLU A 297 -7.49 -26.41 -25.91
C GLU A 297 -6.69 -25.12 -25.66
N ALA A 298 -5.46 -25.17 -25.13
CA ALA A 298 -4.76 -23.97 -24.69
C ALA A 298 -4.61 -22.89 -25.77
N GLN A 299 -4.29 -23.28 -27.00
CA GLN A 299 -4.08 -22.34 -28.10
C GLN A 299 -5.32 -21.54 -28.47
N ASN A 300 -6.50 -22.11 -28.27
CA ASN A 300 -7.79 -21.51 -28.63
C ASN A 300 -8.57 -20.96 -27.44
N SER A 301 -8.08 -21.14 -26.20
CA SER A 301 -8.80 -20.86 -24.96
C SER A 301 -9.25 -19.42 -24.80
N GLY A 302 -8.58 -18.47 -25.47
CA GLY A 302 -8.80 -17.04 -25.27
C GLY A 302 -8.05 -16.45 -24.06
N LEU A 303 -7.27 -17.28 -23.35
CA LEU A 303 -6.41 -16.83 -22.27
C LEU A 303 -5.15 -16.11 -22.81
N ARG A 304 -4.44 -15.44 -21.93
CA ARG A 304 -3.19 -14.73 -22.26
C ARG A 304 -2.13 -15.69 -22.81
N ASP A 305 -1.17 -15.16 -23.56
CA ASP A 305 -0.15 -15.99 -24.20
C ASP A 305 0.72 -16.78 -23.22
N TYR A 306 0.88 -16.28 -22.01
CA TYR A 306 1.60 -16.98 -20.94
C TYR A 306 0.97 -18.34 -20.60
N ALA A 307 -0.35 -18.44 -20.57
CA ALA A 307 -1.08 -19.70 -20.38
C ALA A 307 -0.76 -20.76 -21.44
N LYS A 308 -0.29 -20.33 -22.63
CA LYS A 308 -0.01 -21.24 -23.75
C LYS A 308 1.42 -21.80 -23.73
N THR A 309 2.22 -21.50 -22.72
CA THR A 309 3.63 -21.89 -22.65
C THR A 309 3.83 -23.35 -22.23
N ASN A 310 3.03 -23.86 -21.31
CA ASN A 310 3.02 -25.25 -20.86
C ASN A 310 1.73 -25.57 -20.07
N ALA A 311 1.52 -26.85 -19.78
CA ALA A 311 0.30 -27.32 -19.11
C ALA A 311 0.10 -26.76 -17.71
N ARG A 312 1.16 -26.50 -16.95
CA ARG A 312 1.07 -25.95 -15.58
C ARG A 312 0.62 -24.51 -15.59
N GLU A 313 1.19 -23.70 -16.49
CA GLU A 313 0.78 -22.31 -16.65
C GLU A 313 -0.66 -22.21 -17.18
N TYR A 314 -1.02 -23.10 -18.10
CA TYR A 314 -2.39 -23.19 -18.58
C TYR A 314 -3.38 -23.51 -17.47
N PHE A 315 -3.08 -24.51 -16.65
CA PHE A 315 -3.92 -24.90 -15.52
C PHE A 315 -4.05 -23.77 -14.49
N ALA A 316 -2.92 -23.13 -14.13
CA ALA A 316 -2.92 -22.01 -13.18
C ALA A 316 -3.72 -20.80 -13.68
N ASP A 317 -3.58 -20.45 -14.96
CA ASP A 317 -4.35 -19.34 -15.57
C ASP A 317 -5.83 -19.70 -15.71
N CYS A 318 -6.18 -20.96 -16.00
CA CYS A 318 -7.58 -21.39 -16.01
C CYS A 318 -8.21 -21.31 -14.62
N PHE A 319 -7.47 -21.71 -13.58
CA PHE A 319 -7.94 -21.54 -12.20
C PHE A 319 -8.18 -20.07 -11.87
N ASP A 320 -7.19 -19.20 -12.11
CA ASP A 320 -7.30 -17.76 -11.91
C ASP A 320 -8.53 -17.18 -12.62
N TYR A 321 -8.69 -17.50 -13.89
CA TYR A 321 -9.83 -17.08 -14.71
C TYR A 321 -11.16 -17.55 -14.13
N CYS A 322 -11.25 -18.81 -13.70
CA CYS A 322 -12.48 -19.39 -13.14
C CYS A 322 -12.85 -18.78 -11.79
N ILE A 323 -11.87 -18.39 -10.97
CA ILE A 323 -12.13 -17.70 -9.69
C ILE A 323 -12.62 -16.28 -9.95
N ILE A 324 -11.93 -15.52 -10.79
CA ILE A 324 -12.25 -14.11 -11.07
C ILE A 324 -13.61 -13.99 -11.77
N HIS A 325 -13.84 -14.82 -12.78
CA HIS A 325 -15.02 -14.70 -13.67
C HIS A 325 -16.12 -15.72 -13.39
N GLY A 326 -15.97 -16.58 -12.39
CA GLY A 326 -16.91 -17.67 -12.13
C GLY A 326 -18.38 -17.26 -11.92
N ASN A 327 -18.62 -16.01 -11.58
CA ASN A 327 -19.96 -15.42 -11.45
C ASN A 327 -20.35 -14.53 -12.65
N ASP A 328 -19.47 -14.35 -13.64
CA ASP A 328 -19.75 -13.61 -14.88
C ASP A 328 -20.08 -14.59 -16.01
N SER A 329 -21.38 -14.71 -16.31
CA SER A 329 -21.86 -15.63 -17.31
C SER A 329 -21.29 -15.36 -18.72
N LYS A 330 -20.99 -14.10 -19.05
CA LYS A 330 -20.45 -13.73 -20.39
C LYS A 330 -18.99 -14.16 -20.50
N MET A 331 -18.21 -13.92 -19.45
CA MET A 331 -16.80 -14.32 -19.43
C MET A 331 -16.66 -15.83 -19.40
N MET A 332 -17.42 -16.53 -18.56
CA MET A 332 -17.44 -18.00 -18.55
C MET A 332 -17.93 -18.63 -19.86
N GLU A 333 -18.82 -17.96 -20.59
CA GLU A 333 -19.24 -18.42 -21.92
C GLU A 333 -18.08 -18.37 -22.94
N ILE A 334 -17.17 -17.42 -22.84
CA ILE A 334 -15.95 -17.35 -23.68
C ILE A 334 -15.09 -18.58 -23.42
N LEU A 335 -14.82 -18.92 -22.16
CA LEU A 335 -14.05 -20.12 -21.82
C LEU A 335 -14.76 -21.39 -22.28
N ARG A 336 -16.05 -21.51 -22.01
CA ARG A 336 -16.87 -22.68 -22.41
C ARG A 336 -16.89 -22.91 -23.91
N LYS A 337 -16.91 -21.82 -24.71
CA LYS A 337 -16.87 -21.89 -26.16
C LYS A 337 -15.50 -22.31 -26.69
N ASN A 338 -14.44 -21.78 -26.10
CA ASN A 338 -13.08 -21.89 -26.63
C ASN A 338 -12.30 -23.06 -26.03
N ALA A 339 -12.63 -23.48 -24.81
CA ALA A 339 -11.99 -24.55 -24.05
C ALA A 339 -13.04 -25.34 -23.25
N PRO A 340 -13.96 -26.05 -23.93
CA PRO A 340 -15.12 -26.68 -23.28
C PRO A 340 -14.74 -27.79 -22.30
N GLN A 341 -13.73 -28.61 -22.59
CA GLN A 341 -13.28 -29.69 -21.70
C GLN A 341 -12.67 -29.09 -20.43
N THR A 342 -11.81 -28.07 -20.58
CA THR A 342 -11.22 -27.34 -19.46
C THR A 342 -12.29 -26.67 -18.60
N CYS A 343 -13.27 -26.00 -19.21
CA CYS A 343 -14.38 -25.38 -18.48
C CYS A 343 -15.14 -26.43 -17.65
N THR A 344 -15.49 -27.56 -18.25
CA THR A 344 -16.16 -28.68 -17.57
C THR A 344 -15.33 -29.21 -16.41
N TYR A 345 -14.02 -29.40 -16.62
CA TYR A 345 -13.09 -29.87 -15.60
C TYR A 345 -13.10 -28.97 -14.35
N PHE A 346 -13.00 -27.66 -14.52
CA PHE A 346 -13.02 -26.71 -13.39
C PHE A 346 -14.40 -26.59 -12.75
N GLU A 347 -15.50 -26.72 -13.51
CA GLU A 347 -16.85 -26.79 -12.96
C GLU A 347 -17.05 -28.02 -12.08
N GLU A 348 -16.48 -29.17 -12.45
CA GLU A 348 -16.49 -30.40 -11.64
C GLU A 348 -15.62 -30.25 -10.39
N LEU A 349 -14.38 -29.74 -10.51
CA LEU A 349 -13.53 -29.47 -9.36
C LEU A 349 -14.21 -28.55 -8.34
N LYS A 350 -14.90 -27.50 -8.82
CA LYS A 350 -15.65 -26.61 -7.95
C LYS A 350 -16.78 -27.34 -7.21
N LYS A 351 -17.52 -28.25 -7.88
CA LYS A 351 -18.56 -29.09 -7.25
C LYS A 351 -17.99 -30.03 -6.20
N ASP A 352 -16.78 -30.54 -6.42
CA ASP A 352 -16.07 -31.46 -5.53
C ASP A 352 -15.20 -30.71 -4.48
N ASN A 353 -15.54 -29.43 -4.17
CA ASN A 353 -14.81 -28.59 -3.22
C ASN A 353 -13.30 -28.49 -3.52
N TRP A 354 -12.94 -28.42 -4.80
CA TRP A 354 -11.54 -28.29 -5.26
C TRP A 354 -10.63 -29.46 -4.84
N SER A 355 -11.23 -30.64 -4.60
CA SER A 355 -10.53 -31.87 -4.25
C SER A 355 -10.98 -33.00 -5.17
N ARG A 356 -10.11 -33.98 -5.42
CA ARG A 356 -10.44 -35.26 -6.07
C ARG A 356 -9.87 -36.44 -5.28
#